data_c313eaf2f3a57e30033de9a3e4dcd132
#
_entry.id   c313eaf2f3a57e30033de9a3e4dcd132
#
_cell.length_a   1.000
_cell.length_b   1.000
_cell.length_c   1.000
_cell.angle_alpha   90.00
_cell.angle_beta   90.00
_cell.angle_gamma   90.00
#
_symmetry.space_group_name_H-M   'P 1'
#
loop_
_entity.id
_entity.type
_entity.pdbx_description
1 polymer ?
#
loop_
_entity_poly.entity_id
_entity_poly.type
_entity_poly.pdbx_seq_one_letter_code
_entity_poly.pdbx_strand_id
1 'polypeptide(L)'
;NGTVLYEKAAEEKLPMASTTKIMTALLTLEVAQAEDRQVKITDEMVRVEGSSMGLKSGNVVTLTALAQGMLLCSGNDAANAAAIAIAGSTENFAKLMNQRAKQIGMKNTNFVTPSGLDDENHYTTAYDMALLGACAMENQRFREIASQKSMQVQFVEPDMKYTFGNHNRLLTAYEGCIG
;
A
#
# COMPACT_ATOMS: atom_id res chain seq x y z
N ASN A 1 -21.34 -5.57 2.64
CA ASN A 1 -22.28 -6.10 3.61
C ASN A 1 -21.73 -7.30 4.42
N GLY A 2 -20.47 -7.75 4.16
CA GLY A 2 -19.78 -8.82 4.88
C GLY A 2 -20.30 -10.25 4.62
N THR A 3 -21.18 -10.45 3.64
CA THR A 3 -21.65 -11.80 3.28
C THR A 3 -20.54 -12.58 2.60
N VAL A 4 -20.16 -13.73 3.16
CA VAL A 4 -19.21 -14.65 2.55
C VAL A 4 -19.91 -15.40 1.42
N LEU A 5 -19.42 -15.25 0.19
CA LEU A 5 -19.95 -15.96 -0.99
C LEU A 5 -19.20 -17.26 -1.28
N TYR A 6 -17.92 -17.31 -0.93
CA TYR A 6 -17.04 -18.47 -1.08
C TYR A 6 -15.91 -18.39 -0.08
N GLU A 7 -15.52 -19.52 0.49
CA GLU A 7 -14.34 -19.62 1.36
C GLU A 7 -13.56 -20.92 1.11
N LYS A 8 -12.25 -20.82 1.28
CA LYS A 8 -11.34 -21.96 1.27
C LYS A 8 -10.18 -21.65 2.19
N ALA A 9 -10.04 -22.41 3.29
CA ALA A 9 -9.01 -22.18 4.31
C ALA A 9 -8.93 -20.70 4.75
N ALA A 10 -10.11 -20.04 4.90
CA ALA A 10 -10.22 -18.58 5.01
C ALA A 10 -9.54 -18.02 6.26
N GLU A 11 -9.38 -18.83 7.31
CA GLU A 11 -8.77 -18.46 8.59
C GLU A 11 -7.30 -18.96 8.74
N GLU A 12 -6.75 -19.58 7.72
CA GLU A 12 -5.34 -20.03 7.74
C GLU A 12 -4.42 -18.82 7.71
N LYS A 13 -3.48 -18.74 8.65
CA LYS A 13 -2.46 -17.67 8.71
C LYS A 13 -1.37 -17.95 7.69
N LEU A 14 -1.21 -17.02 6.77
CA LEU A 14 -0.25 -17.09 5.67
C LEU A 14 0.58 -15.80 5.59
N PRO A 15 1.81 -15.87 5.09
CA PRO A 15 2.56 -14.68 4.67
C PRO A 15 1.77 -13.92 3.61
N MET A 16 1.73 -12.60 3.71
CA MET A 16 0.90 -11.80 2.81
C MET A 16 1.69 -11.08 1.70
N ALA A 17 3.03 -11.08 1.78
CA ALA A 17 3.90 -10.40 0.83
C ALA A 17 3.39 -8.97 0.49
N SER A 18 3.49 -8.56 -0.76
CA SER A 18 3.11 -7.21 -1.20
C SER A 18 1.64 -6.85 -1.09
N THR A 19 0.74 -7.79 -0.77
CA THR A 19 -0.65 -7.43 -0.43
C THR A 19 -0.74 -6.57 0.84
N THR A 20 0.30 -6.57 1.66
CA THR A 20 0.53 -5.64 2.78
C THR A 20 0.33 -4.18 2.36
N LYS A 21 0.77 -3.82 1.15
CA LYS A 21 0.71 -2.43 0.65
C LYS A 21 -0.71 -1.89 0.46
N ILE A 22 -1.72 -2.75 0.48
CA ILE A 22 -3.12 -2.33 0.53
C ILE A 22 -3.36 -1.52 1.82
N MET A 23 -2.91 -2.04 2.97
CA MET A 23 -3.01 -1.32 4.25
C MET A 23 -2.12 -0.07 4.27
N THR A 24 -0.89 -0.18 3.80
CA THR A 24 0.05 0.94 3.77
C THR A 24 -0.45 2.09 2.89
N ALA A 25 -0.94 1.78 1.68
CA ALA A 25 -1.50 2.77 0.78
C ALA A 25 -2.80 3.39 1.32
N LEU A 26 -3.68 2.59 1.94
CA LEU A 26 -4.89 3.09 2.57
C LEU A 26 -4.58 4.12 3.64
N LEU A 27 -3.70 3.79 4.60
CA LEU A 27 -3.28 4.72 5.65
C LEU A 27 -2.60 5.96 5.07
N THR A 28 -1.76 5.80 4.05
CA THR A 28 -1.09 6.92 3.39
C THR A 28 -2.10 7.88 2.76
N LEU A 29 -3.14 7.35 2.09
CA LEU A 29 -4.19 8.15 1.47
C LEU A 29 -5.13 8.78 2.52
N GLU A 30 -5.41 8.11 3.63
CA GLU A 30 -6.16 8.68 4.75
C GLU A 30 -5.44 9.91 5.33
N VAL A 31 -4.11 9.85 5.50
CA VAL A 31 -3.30 11.00 5.92
C VAL A 31 -3.27 12.09 4.85
N ALA A 32 -3.04 11.71 3.58
CA ALA A 32 -2.98 12.66 2.46
C ALA A 32 -4.33 13.38 2.21
N GLN A 33 -5.45 12.81 2.65
CA GLN A 33 -6.76 13.46 2.56
C GLN A 33 -6.84 14.70 3.45
N ALA A 34 -6.19 14.67 4.62
CA ALA A 34 -6.10 15.83 5.50
C ALA A 34 -5.02 16.79 5.04
N GLU A 35 -3.86 16.28 4.64
CA GLU A 35 -2.71 17.05 4.16
C GLU A 35 -1.84 16.18 3.25
N ASP A 36 -1.87 16.47 1.93
CA ASP A 36 -1.01 15.79 0.94
C ASP A 36 0.38 16.45 0.92
N ARG A 37 1.09 16.32 2.04
CA ARG A 37 2.39 16.95 2.21
C ARG A 37 3.48 16.35 1.34
N GLN A 38 4.46 17.18 1.04
CA GLN A 38 5.68 16.77 0.34
C GLN A 38 6.62 16.01 1.28
N VAL A 39 7.22 14.95 0.77
CA VAL A 39 8.19 14.11 1.45
C VAL A 39 9.52 14.20 0.71
N LYS A 40 10.56 14.69 1.39
CA LYS A 40 11.93 14.64 0.88
C LYS A 40 12.50 13.26 1.17
N ILE A 41 12.84 12.54 0.12
CA ILE A 41 13.35 11.17 0.21
C ILE A 41 14.78 11.16 0.74
N THR A 42 15.03 10.28 1.71
CA THR A 42 16.34 10.05 2.32
C THR A 42 16.92 8.69 1.92
N ASP A 43 18.21 8.48 2.15
CA ASP A 43 18.89 7.19 1.90
C ASP A 43 18.26 6.05 2.70
N GLU A 44 17.78 6.31 3.91
CA GLU A 44 17.11 5.33 4.76
C GLU A 44 15.80 4.83 4.12
N MET A 45 14.99 5.74 3.56
CA MET A 45 13.71 5.43 2.93
C MET A 45 13.84 4.49 1.73
N VAL A 46 14.93 4.60 0.97
CA VAL A 46 15.17 3.81 -0.25
C VAL A 46 16.05 2.59 -0.04
N ARG A 47 16.57 2.40 1.16
CA ARG A 47 17.39 1.23 1.51
C ARG A 47 16.50 0.01 1.77
N VAL A 48 15.89 -0.51 0.71
CA VAL A 48 14.99 -1.67 0.74
C VAL A 48 15.11 -2.43 -0.57
N GLU A 49 15.08 -3.76 -0.49
CA GLU A 49 15.12 -4.64 -1.64
C GLU A 49 13.74 -4.86 -2.28
N GLY A 50 13.72 -5.48 -3.45
CA GLY A 50 12.51 -5.89 -4.16
C GLY A 50 11.97 -4.82 -5.11
N SER A 51 10.65 -4.83 -5.34
CA SER A 51 10.00 -3.90 -6.26
C SER A 51 10.15 -2.44 -5.82
N SER A 52 10.38 -1.54 -6.77
CA SER A 52 10.65 -0.13 -6.50
C SER A 52 9.91 0.77 -7.49
N MET A 53 9.47 1.93 -7.06
CA MET A 53 9.05 3.01 -7.96
C MET A 53 10.23 3.88 -8.44
N GLY A 54 11.45 3.53 -8.02
CA GLY A 54 12.68 4.21 -8.46
C GLY A 54 12.98 5.50 -7.73
N LEU A 55 12.56 5.64 -6.48
CA LEU A 55 12.91 6.77 -5.63
C LEU A 55 14.42 6.83 -5.39
N LYS A 56 14.94 8.07 -5.37
CA LYS A 56 16.35 8.35 -5.04
C LYS A 56 16.40 9.36 -3.91
N SER A 57 17.43 9.24 -3.07
CA SER A 57 17.73 10.27 -2.07
C SER A 57 17.79 11.66 -2.70
N GLY A 58 17.13 12.62 -2.07
CA GLY A 58 16.96 13.96 -2.57
C GLY A 58 15.71 14.20 -3.42
N ASN A 59 15.03 13.17 -3.93
CA ASN A 59 13.72 13.38 -4.57
C ASN A 59 12.72 14.00 -3.59
N VAL A 60 11.76 14.74 -4.12
CA VAL A 60 10.61 15.24 -3.37
C VAL A 60 9.35 14.76 -4.06
N VAL A 61 8.49 14.07 -3.31
CA VAL A 61 7.21 13.52 -3.80
C VAL A 61 6.11 13.79 -2.77
N THR A 62 4.83 13.69 -3.18
CA THR A 62 3.72 13.80 -2.23
C THR A 62 3.37 12.45 -1.62
N LEU A 63 2.61 12.44 -0.52
CA LEU A 63 2.05 11.20 0.04
C LEU A 63 1.17 10.46 -0.97
N THR A 64 0.38 11.20 -1.75
CA THR A 64 -0.42 10.62 -2.84
C THR A 64 0.47 9.94 -3.88
N ALA A 65 1.59 10.55 -4.28
CA ALA A 65 2.53 9.94 -5.23
C ALA A 65 3.13 8.63 -4.68
N LEU A 66 3.44 8.57 -3.38
CA LEU A 66 3.90 7.34 -2.73
C LEU A 66 2.82 6.24 -2.77
N ALA A 67 1.56 6.58 -2.47
CA ALA A 67 0.45 5.63 -2.58
C ALA A 67 0.25 5.12 -4.00
N GLN A 68 0.39 5.98 -5.01
CA GLN A 68 0.37 5.59 -6.43
C GLN A 68 1.48 4.60 -6.76
N GLY A 69 2.72 4.86 -6.31
CA GLY A 69 3.85 3.95 -6.49
C GLY A 69 3.63 2.58 -5.83
N MET A 70 3.05 2.55 -4.64
CA MET A 70 2.68 1.28 -3.97
C MET A 70 1.65 0.48 -4.76
N LEU A 71 0.56 1.11 -5.18
CA LEU A 71 -0.58 0.44 -5.81
C LEU A 71 -0.32 0.04 -7.27
N LEU A 72 0.48 0.79 -8.01
CA LEU A 72 0.74 0.53 -9.43
C LEU A 72 1.91 -0.45 -9.62
N CYS A 73 3.08 -0.15 -9.06
CA CYS A 73 4.29 -0.93 -9.28
C CYS A 73 4.80 -1.66 -8.03
N SER A 74 4.01 -1.71 -6.96
CA SER A 74 4.35 -2.41 -5.72
C SER A 74 5.65 -1.90 -5.07
N GLY A 75 5.94 -0.58 -5.16
CA GLY A 75 7.19 0.01 -4.68
C GLY A 75 7.41 -0.17 -3.18
N ASN A 76 8.48 -0.92 -2.80
CA ASN A 76 8.90 -1.08 -1.41
C ASN A 76 9.50 0.21 -0.87
N ASP A 77 10.25 0.93 -1.72
CA ASP A 77 10.78 2.27 -1.44
C ASP A 77 9.66 3.27 -1.13
N ALA A 78 8.57 3.25 -1.89
CA ALA A 78 7.41 4.08 -1.63
C ALA A 78 6.73 3.75 -0.30
N ALA A 79 6.62 2.45 0.03
CA ALA A 79 6.04 2.00 1.29
C ALA A 79 6.88 2.44 2.51
N ASN A 80 8.20 2.26 2.45
CA ASN A 80 9.10 2.70 3.50
C ASN A 80 9.11 4.23 3.64
N ALA A 81 9.16 4.96 2.52
CA ALA A 81 9.12 6.42 2.53
C ALA A 81 7.85 6.95 3.18
N ALA A 82 6.68 6.39 2.83
CA ALA A 82 5.41 6.76 3.44
C ALA A 82 5.40 6.46 4.95
N ALA A 83 5.86 5.26 5.35
CA ALA A 83 5.89 4.84 6.74
C ALA A 83 6.77 5.77 7.61
N ILE A 84 7.99 6.05 7.16
CA ILE A 84 8.93 6.94 7.87
C ILE A 84 8.38 8.37 7.90
N ALA A 85 7.85 8.87 6.78
CA ALA A 85 7.28 10.21 6.72
C ALA A 85 6.07 10.40 7.66
N ILE A 86 5.21 9.38 7.80
CA ILE A 86 3.98 9.46 8.61
C ILE A 86 4.26 9.20 10.09
N ALA A 87 5.07 8.20 10.41
CA ALA A 87 5.23 7.69 11.78
C ALA A 87 6.64 7.83 12.35
N GLY A 88 7.59 8.35 11.58
CA GLY A 88 8.99 8.53 11.98
C GLY A 88 9.83 7.26 11.88
N SER A 89 9.22 6.07 11.78
CA SER A 89 9.92 4.80 11.52
C SER A 89 8.95 3.75 10.98
N THR A 90 9.49 2.68 10.38
CA THR A 90 8.72 1.54 9.87
C THR A 90 8.03 0.78 11.01
N GLU A 91 8.67 0.65 12.17
CA GLU A 91 8.13 -0.03 13.37
C GLU A 91 6.94 0.74 13.96
N ASN A 92 7.04 2.06 14.03
CA ASN A 92 5.92 2.88 14.50
C ASN A 92 4.75 2.86 13.51
N PHE A 93 5.05 2.83 12.21
CA PHE A 93 4.02 2.68 11.19
C PHE A 93 3.33 1.31 11.26
N ALA A 94 4.07 0.23 11.52
CA ALA A 94 3.49 -1.11 11.75
C ALA A 94 2.49 -1.11 12.93
N LYS A 95 2.75 -0.34 13.99
CA LYS A 95 1.78 -0.16 15.09
C LYS A 95 0.49 0.51 14.60
N LEU A 96 0.58 1.52 13.73
CA LEU A 96 -0.60 2.15 13.11
C LEU A 96 -1.36 1.17 12.22
N MET A 97 -0.63 0.38 11.40
CA MET A 97 -1.23 -0.67 10.59
C MET A 97 -2.03 -1.67 11.44
N ASN A 98 -1.44 -2.15 12.53
CA ASN A 98 -2.10 -3.09 13.45
C ASN A 98 -3.27 -2.45 14.20
N GLN A 99 -3.19 -1.18 14.53
CA GLN A 99 -4.32 -0.44 15.10
C GLN A 99 -5.47 -0.33 14.10
N ARG A 100 -5.17 -0.02 12.83
CA ARG A 100 -6.17 0.08 11.77
C ARG A 100 -6.79 -1.29 11.46
N ALA A 101 -5.97 -2.34 11.44
CA ALA A 101 -6.44 -3.72 11.27
C ALA A 101 -7.50 -4.10 12.31
N LYS A 102 -7.27 -3.78 13.59
CA LYS A 102 -8.24 -3.99 14.67
C LYS A 102 -9.56 -3.21 14.44
N GLN A 103 -9.48 -1.97 13.95
CA GLN A 103 -10.67 -1.15 13.63
C GLN A 103 -11.49 -1.74 12.48
N ILE A 104 -10.82 -2.33 11.48
CA ILE A 104 -11.46 -3.02 10.35
C ILE A 104 -12.06 -4.36 10.78
N GLY A 105 -11.59 -4.94 11.88
CA GLY A 105 -12.02 -6.25 12.37
C GLY A 105 -11.15 -7.42 11.94
N MET A 106 -9.92 -7.16 11.47
CA MET A 106 -8.92 -8.17 11.12
C MET A 106 -8.35 -8.81 12.40
N LYS A 107 -8.84 -9.99 12.74
CA LYS A 107 -8.54 -10.65 14.04
C LYS A 107 -7.29 -11.53 14.01
N ASN A 108 -6.93 -12.01 12.84
CA ASN A 108 -5.86 -12.99 12.61
C ASN A 108 -4.74 -12.39 11.74
N THR A 109 -4.47 -11.09 11.91
CA THR A 109 -3.46 -10.35 11.13
C THR A 109 -2.47 -9.66 12.05
N ASN A 110 -1.19 -9.70 11.67
CA ASN A 110 -0.16 -8.91 12.29
C ASN A 110 0.78 -8.33 11.24
N PHE A 111 0.89 -7.02 11.21
CA PHE A 111 1.80 -6.28 10.35
C PHE A 111 3.10 -5.99 11.08
N VAL A 112 4.25 -6.27 10.45
CA VAL A 112 5.60 -5.99 10.95
C VAL A 112 6.31 -4.99 10.04
N THR A 113 6.13 -5.13 8.72
CA THR A 113 6.75 -4.24 7.72
C THR A 113 5.70 -3.51 6.89
N PRO A 114 5.98 -2.28 6.40
CA PRO A 114 5.05 -1.55 5.54
C PRO A 114 5.03 -2.06 4.10
N SER A 115 6.07 -2.80 3.68
CA SER A 115 6.25 -3.30 2.31
C SER A 115 5.77 -4.73 2.11
N GLY A 116 5.70 -5.53 3.18
CA GLY A 116 5.39 -6.95 3.12
C GLY A 116 6.62 -7.82 2.87
N LEU A 117 7.83 -7.32 3.13
CA LEU A 117 9.02 -8.15 3.21
C LEU A 117 8.87 -9.16 4.34
N ASP A 118 9.42 -10.34 4.13
CA ASP A 118 9.20 -11.50 4.98
C ASP A 118 9.70 -11.29 6.41
N ASP A 119 8.83 -11.65 7.35
CA ASP A 119 9.08 -11.77 8.77
C ASP A 119 8.14 -12.86 9.30
N GLU A 120 8.62 -13.73 10.19
CA GLU A 120 7.83 -14.84 10.73
C GLU A 120 6.57 -14.40 11.47
N ASN A 121 6.55 -13.14 11.97
CA ASN A 121 5.42 -12.54 12.64
C ASN A 121 4.55 -11.69 11.72
N HIS A 122 4.85 -11.64 10.40
CA HIS A 122 4.10 -10.89 9.40
C HIS A 122 3.13 -11.80 8.67
N TYR A 123 1.89 -11.86 9.13
CA TYR A 123 0.89 -12.79 8.63
C TYR A 123 -0.51 -12.18 8.58
N THR A 124 -1.36 -12.79 7.77
CA THR A 124 -2.79 -12.51 7.67
C THR A 124 -3.57 -13.76 7.30
N THR A 125 -4.88 -13.63 7.14
CA THR A 125 -5.77 -14.67 6.60
C THR A 125 -6.49 -14.15 5.36
N ALA A 126 -7.02 -15.06 4.52
CA ALA A 126 -7.81 -14.67 3.36
C ALA A 126 -9.06 -13.88 3.78
N TYR A 127 -9.68 -14.24 4.90
CA TYR A 127 -10.84 -13.53 5.45
C TYR A 127 -10.48 -12.09 5.84
N ASP A 128 -9.40 -11.90 6.59
CA ASP A 128 -8.96 -10.57 7.02
C ASP A 128 -8.56 -9.69 5.82
N MET A 129 -7.90 -10.28 4.81
CA MET A 129 -7.57 -9.55 3.57
C MET A 129 -8.82 -9.15 2.77
N ALA A 130 -9.87 -9.95 2.78
CA ALA A 130 -11.14 -9.56 2.16
C ALA A 130 -11.79 -8.37 2.89
N LEU A 131 -11.73 -8.33 4.23
CA LEU A 131 -12.16 -7.17 5.02
C LEU A 131 -11.35 -5.92 4.68
N LEU A 132 -10.02 -6.05 4.60
CA LEU A 132 -9.14 -4.94 4.24
C LEU A 132 -9.44 -4.44 2.83
N GLY A 133 -9.58 -5.34 1.85
CA GLY A 133 -9.91 -4.98 0.48
C GLY A 133 -11.24 -4.23 0.38
N ALA A 134 -12.28 -4.71 1.08
CA ALA A 134 -13.58 -4.05 1.13
C ALA A 134 -13.45 -2.62 1.71
N CYS A 135 -12.73 -2.47 2.82
CA CYS A 135 -12.50 -1.15 3.44
C CYS A 135 -11.69 -0.22 2.52
N ALA A 136 -10.62 -0.73 1.88
CA ALA A 136 -9.79 0.07 0.98
C ALA A 136 -10.59 0.58 -0.23
N MET A 137 -11.50 -0.24 -0.77
CA MET A 137 -12.37 0.13 -1.89
C MET A 137 -13.49 1.13 -1.51
N GLU A 138 -13.72 1.41 -0.23
CA GLU A 138 -14.57 2.54 0.21
C GLU A 138 -13.85 3.88 0.05
N ASN A 139 -12.52 3.90 0.10
CA ASN A 139 -11.73 5.11 -0.14
C ASN A 139 -11.72 5.44 -1.63
N GLN A 140 -12.28 6.60 -1.99
CA GLN A 140 -12.40 7.01 -3.40
C GLN A 140 -11.04 7.11 -4.10
N ARG A 141 -10.03 7.72 -3.46
CA ARG A 141 -8.70 7.87 -4.07
C ARG A 141 -8.02 6.51 -4.27
N PHE A 142 -8.19 5.60 -3.31
CA PHE A 142 -7.68 4.24 -3.45
C PHE A 142 -8.28 3.55 -4.68
N ARG A 143 -9.61 3.58 -4.82
CA ARG A 143 -10.32 3.03 -5.98
C ARG A 143 -9.84 3.61 -7.31
N GLU A 144 -9.74 4.95 -7.34
CA GLU A 144 -9.29 5.68 -8.54
C GLU A 144 -7.89 5.24 -8.99
N ILE A 145 -6.96 5.02 -8.05
CA ILE A 145 -5.60 4.55 -8.37
C ILE A 145 -5.61 3.07 -8.76
N ALA A 146 -6.26 2.22 -7.96
CA ALA A 146 -6.25 0.77 -8.15
C ALA A 146 -6.87 0.35 -9.49
N SER A 147 -7.87 1.10 -9.99
CA SER A 147 -8.55 0.82 -11.26
C SER A 147 -7.78 1.24 -12.52
N GLN A 148 -6.68 1.99 -12.39
CA GLN A 148 -5.91 2.45 -13.56
C GLN A 148 -5.00 1.35 -14.10
N LYS A 149 -4.99 1.16 -15.43
CA LYS A 149 -4.02 0.29 -16.12
C LYS A 149 -2.61 0.85 -16.07
N SER A 150 -2.50 2.17 -16.11
CA SER A 150 -1.25 2.93 -15.93
C SER A 150 -1.59 4.35 -15.50
N MET A 151 -0.65 5.01 -14.84
CA MET A 151 -0.81 6.39 -14.40
C MET A 151 0.50 7.16 -14.49
N GLN A 152 0.41 8.45 -14.80
CA GLN A 152 1.53 9.38 -14.65
C GLN A 152 1.57 9.90 -13.23
N VAL A 153 2.68 9.68 -12.55
CA VAL A 153 2.94 10.14 -11.18
C VAL A 153 3.89 11.32 -11.23
N GLN A 154 3.47 12.45 -10.66
CA GLN A 154 4.26 13.67 -10.59
C GLN A 154 5.24 13.60 -9.43
N PHE A 155 6.55 13.81 -9.71
CA PHE A 155 7.55 14.14 -8.69
C PHE A 155 7.68 15.66 -8.62
N VAL A 156 7.84 16.17 -7.41
CA VAL A 156 8.05 17.61 -7.18
C VAL A 156 9.50 17.99 -7.51
N GLU A 157 10.44 17.17 -7.05
CA GLU A 157 11.87 17.29 -7.37
C GLU A 157 12.44 15.90 -7.73
N PRO A 158 12.96 15.74 -8.94
CA PRO A 158 12.90 16.68 -10.07
C PRO A 158 11.44 16.88 -10.52
N ASP A 159 11.11 18.07 -11.05
CA ASP A 159 9.78 18.34 -11.63
C ASP A 159 9.59 17.52 -12.91
N MET A 160 9.19 16.26 -12.73
CA MET A 160 9.05 15.27 -13.79
C MET A 160 7.88 14.33 -13.51
N LYS A 161 7.28 13.84 -14.59
CA LYS A 161 6.26 12.78 -14.54
C LYS A 161 6.84 11.45 -14.96
N TYR A 162 6.59 10.43 -14.16
CA TYR A 162 6.96 9.05 -14.47
C TYR A 162 5.70 8.22 -14.69
N THR A 163 5.68 7.40 -15.74
CA THR A 163 4.54 6.52 -16.03
C THR A 163 4.77 5.16 -15.36
N PHE A 164 3.84 4.75 -14.51
CA PHE A 164 3.83 3.43 -13.89
C PHE A 164 2.68 2.60 -14.41
N GLY A 165 2.96 1.35 -14.80
CA GLY A 165 1.96 0.36 -15.15
C GLY A 165 1.44 -0.37 -13.92
N ASN A 166 0.15 -0.72 -13.93
CA ASN A 166 -0.43 -1.53 -12.88
C ASN A 166 -0.08 -3.01 -13.07
N HIS A 167 0.37 -3.66 -12.02
CA HIS A 167 0.71 -5.09 -12.03
C HIS A 167 -0.53 -6.00 -12.07
N ASN A 168 -1.73 -5.47 -11.81
CA ASN A 168 -2.98 -6.22 -11.88
C ASN A 168 -3.39 -6.49 -13.33
N ARG A 169 -3.04 -7.67 -13.83
CA ARG A 169 -3.37 -8.09 -15.21
C ARG A 169 -4.87 -8.24 -15.45
N LEU A 170 -5.67 -8.43 -14.41
CA LEU A 170 -7.13 -8.56 -14.54
C LEU A 170 -7.77 -7.28 -15.06
N LEU A 171 -7.17 -6.10 -14.85
CA LEU A 171 -7.63 -4.83 -15.43
C LEU A 171 -7.67 -4.83 -16.98
N THR A 172 -6.92 -5.73 -17.62
CA THR A 172 -6.90 -5.87 -19.08
C THR A 172 -7.53 -7.17 -19.54
N ALA A 173 -7.51 -8.22 -18.72
CA ALA A 173 -7.92 -9.57 -19.11
C ALA A 173 -9.34 -9.94 -18.66
N TYR A 174 -9.93 -9.19 -17.74
CA TYR A 174 -11.25 -9.48 -17.20
C TYR A 174 -12.16 -8.25 -17.26
N GLU A 175 -13.27 -8.36 -18.00
CA GLU A 175 -14.29 -7.31 -18.08
C GLU A 175 -14.99 -7.16 -16.72
N GLY A 176 -15.09 -5.92 -16.21
CA GLY A 176 -15.66 -5.63 -14.91
C GLY A 176 -14.65 -5.64 -13.74
N CYS A 177 -13.36 -5.87 -13.98
CA CYS A 177 -12.35 -5.66 -12.95
C CYS A 177 -12.23 -4.17 -12.61
N ILE A 178 -12.33 -3.84 -11.33
CA ILE A 178 -12.31 -2.45 -10.81
C ILE A 178 -11.06 -2.13 -9.98
N GLY A 179 -10.10 -3.05 -9.90
CA GLY A 179 -8.85 -2.89 -9.17
C GLY A 179 -8.35 -4.17 -8.55
#